data_192980a3bbdcafdb5dd5b4d191bfd803
#
_entry.id   192980a3bbdcafdb5dd5b4d191bfd803
#
_cell.length_a   1.000
_cell.length_b   1.000
_cell.length_c   1.000
_cell.angle_alpha   90.00
_cell.angle_beta   90.00
_cell.angle_gamma   90.00
#
_symmetry.space_group_name_H-M   'P 1'
#
loop_
_entity.id
_entity.type
_entity.pdbx_description
1 polymer ?
#
loop_
_entity_poly.entity_id
_entity_poly.type
_entity_poly.pdbx_seq_one_letter_code
_entity_poly.pdbx_strand_id
1 'polypeptide(L)'
;MNTDIKQAMHVGAGKSFGTAEANENERRWNDDKIDRKNQDPTNHYDRTRMKLNFEIGPDGKIHPLGYQEKSLEVRLQERLDELGWKPFKADSKIQPNCCAKFVFGGNHDRTLEMAFGNQSVNLEKGADNSHLHRCEEIENWAKDVYDWCVQIYGQENIVGFQVHLDESSPHIHALVVPVGIRPKSGRKCVMWSAKFGKDRYEYGQILKEMHTFLYEDVGSKYGLERGDSIEGRNVHHLHKRDYIRKLTKEAKQAEKAVKGLQSMMRNLESKIFSYRLQLEETEKELASGKITLDRYEAQKADIQKLIAEYQTKLEDKTDKLHAKEQELERLTADATKARSVVQPFRNHKVDFMPPQITEKVPLFGTDKWVERQNQRIAKQFTEIVRKIESLYRNDAARQVEAAQRNVLADYGELYQLRRENKSLSDTNESLESELNTLLDQLAIPSARNLIFAVADALIGGQPVPVSSGGGGSTSDLLWDCLLYTSDAAD
;
A
#
# COMPACT_ATOMS: atom_id res chain seq x y z
N MET A 1 3.45 -1.57 -15.63
CA MET A 1 3.81 -1.38 -14.22
C MET A 1 4.32 0.04 -14.08
N ASN A 2 3.49 0.94 -13.55
CA ASN A 2 3.92 2.31 -13.28
C ASN A 2 4.32 2.34 -11.80
N THR A 3 5.53 1.88 -11.51
CA THR A 3 6.11 1.99 -10.19
C THR A 3 6.62 3.42 -10.05
N ASP A 4 5.88 4.26 -9.33
CA ASP A 4 6.31 5.60 -8.95
C ASP A 4 7.65 5.51 -8.17
N ILE A 5 8.77 5.56 -8.90
CA ILE A 5 10.13 5.48 -8.33
C ILE A 5 10.51 6.85 -7.77
N LYS A 6 9.79 7.30 -6.74
CA LYS A 6 9.93 8.65 -6.20
C LYS A 6 10.91 8.69 -5.03
N GLN A 7 11.69 9.78 -4.96
CA GLN A 7 12.45 10.11 -3.77
C GLN A 7 11.54 10.61 -2.65
N ALA A 8 11.96 10.43 -1.42
CA ALA A 8 11.31 10.94 -0.23
C ALA A 8 12.28 11.75 0.62
N MET A 9 11.83 12.90 1.10
CA MET A 9 12.51 13.69 2.12
C MET A 9 11.51 14.17 3.15
N HIS A 10 11.80 13.96 4.41
CA HIS A 10 11.02 14.49 5.52
C HIS A 10 11.91 15.37 6.40
N VAL A 11 11.36 16.50 6.85
CA VAL A 11 12.05 17.42 7.76
C VAL A 11 11.21 17.62 9.02
N GLY A 12 11.72 17.18 10.15
CA GLY A 12 11.16 17.40 11.46
C GLY A 12 11.86 18.56 12.18
N ALA A 13 11.09 19.48 12.76
CA ALA A 13 11.64 20.54 13.60
C ALA A 13 11.90 20.01 15.01
N GLY A 14 13.14 20.11 15.50
CA GLY A 14 13.55 19.68 16.84
C GLY A 14 13.78 20.84 17.78
N LYS A 15 13.15 20.81 18.95
CA LYS A 15 13.43 21.71 20.08
C LYS A 15 14.51 21.13 21.00
N SER A 16 14.75 19.85 20.86
CA SER A 16 15.77 19.04 21.53
C SER A 16 15.98 17.75 20.74
N PHE A 17 17.02 17.02 21.08
CA PHE A 17 17.28 15.67 20.59
C PHE A 17 17.70 14.83 21.79
N GLY A 18 16.92 13.82 22.11
CA GLY A 18 17.07 13.08 23.36
C GLY A 18 17.92 11.82 23.20
N THR A 19 18.41 11.29 24.33
CA THR A 19 19.21 10.06 24.41
C THR A 19 18.55 8.85 23.74
N ALA A 20 17.23 8.72 23.87
CA ALA A 20 16.51 7.58 23.26
C ALA A 20 16.57 7.63 21.72
N GLU A 21 16.43 8.81 21.15
CA GLU A 21 16.48 9.06 19.70
C GLU A 21 17.92 8.95 19.18
N ALA A 22 18.91 9.45 19.95
CA ALA A 22 20.33 9.29 19.65
C ALA A 22 20.71 7.80 19.57
N ASN A 23 20.35 7.03 20.60
CA ASN A 23 20.61 5.60 20.65
C ASN A 23 19.93 4.81 19.53
N GLU A 24 18.76 5.27 19.06
CA GLU A 24 18.07 4.67 17.93
C GLU A 24 18.80 4.92 16.62
N ASN A 25 19.19 6.16 16.35
CA ASN A 25 19.89 6.51 15.12
C ASN A 25 21.30 5.88 15.05
N GLU A 26 22.00 5.81 16.19
CA GLU A 26 23.34 5.24 16.27
C GLU A 26 23.37 3.73 16.57
N ARG A 27 22.17 3.10 16.73
CA ARG A 27 22.04 1.68 17.13
C ARG A 27 22.82 1.33 18.41
N ARG A 28 22.93 2.29 19.37
CA ARG A 28 23.59 2.08 20.65
C ARG A 28 22.67 1.29 21.61
N TRP A 29 22.31 0.09 21.17
CA TRP A 29 21.46 -0.82 21.90
C TRP A 29 22.14 -2.14 22.16
N ASN A 30 21.84 -2.73 23.30
CA ASN A 30 22.14 -4.15 23.54
C ASN A 30 21.05 -5.03 22.91
N ASP A 31 21.35 -6.33 22.86
CA ASP A 31 20.46 -7.33 22.24
C ASP A 31 19.06 -7.36 22.86
N ASP A 32 18.97 -7.24 24.19
CA ASP A 32 17.66 -7.20 24.88
C ASP A 32 16.82 -5.99 24.47
N LYS A 33 17.46 -4.86 24.17
CA LYS A 33 16.76 -3.67 23.71
C LYS A 33 16.26 -3.82 22.29
N ILE A 34 17.05 -4.42 21.42
CA ILE A 34 16.65 -4.72 20.03
C ILE A 34 15.45 -5.69 20.04
N ASP A 35 15.51 -6.75 20.87
CA ASP A 35 14.39 -7.69 21.01
C ASP A 35 13.11 -6.99 21.47
N ARG A 36 13.21 -6.14 22.49
CA ARG A 36 12.07 -5.35 22.96
C ARG A 36 11.50 -4.41 21.89
N LYS A 37 12.38 -3.75 21.12
CA LYS A 37 11.95 -2.90 20.00
C LYS A 37 11.26 -3.72 18.91
N ASN A 38 11.78 -4.89 18.58
CA ASN A 38 11.18 -5.79 17.59
C ASN A 38 9.89 -6.49 18.07
N GLN A 39 9.54 -6.41 19.36
CA GLN A 39 8.21 -6.83 19.85
C GLN A 39 7.10 -5.91 19.32
N ASP A 40 7.40 -4.64 19.06
CA ASP A 40 6.46 -3.78 18.36
C ASP A 40 6.34 -4.25 16.90
N PRO A 41 5.12 -4.61 16.45
CA PRO A 41 4.91 -5.10 15.09
C PRO A 41 5.24 -4.05 14.02
N THR A 42 5.35 -2.78 14.39
CA THR A 42 5.69 -1.69 13.47
C THR A 42 7.19 -1.55 13.25
N ASN A 43 8.01 -2.15 14.13
CA ASN A 43 9.46 -2.08 14.06
C ASN A 43 10.03 -3.36 13.46
N HIS A 44 11.07 -3.19 12.66
CA HIS A 44 11.82 -4.29 12.09
C HIS A 44 13.30 -3.90 12.04
N TYR A 45 14.06 -4.34 13.03
CA TYR A 45 15.50 -4.19 13.08
C TYR A 45 16.13 -5.55 12.84
N ASP A 46 16.75 -5.74 11.67
CA ASP A 46 17.41 -6.99 11.28
C ASP A 46 18.85 -7.00 11.82
N ARG A 47 19.09 -7.82 12.85
CA ARG A 47 20.41 -7.95 13.48
C ARG A 47 21.50 -8.39 12.51
N THR A 48 21.15 -9.21 11.52
CA THR A 48 22.10 -9.77 10.57
C THR A 48 22.61 -8.73 9.59
N ARG A 49 21.83 -7.66 9.39
CA ARG A 49 22.15 -6.49 8.54
C ARG A 49 22.68 -5.27 9.31
N MET A 50 22.59 -5.23 10.63
CA MET A 50 23.05 -4.08 11.43
C MET A 50 24.50 -3.66 11.15
N LYS A 51 25.37 -4.63 10.88
CA LYS A 51 26.78 -4.39 10.51
C LYS A 51 26.94 -3.66 9.17
N LEU A 52 25.89 -3.62 8.35
CA LEU A 52 25.90 -2.96 7.06
C LEU A 52 25.49 -1.48 7.16
N ASN A 53 24.90 -1.06 8.29
CA ASN A 53 24.66 0.33 8.58
C ASN A 53 25.98 1.09 8.63
N PHE A 54 25.93 2.36 8.25
CA PHE A 54 27.11 3.21 8.26
C PHE A 54 26.76 4.65 8.57
N GLU A 55 27.75 5.47 8.83
CA GLU A 55 27.58 6.91 8.97
C GLU A 55 28.63 7.67 8.14
N ILE A 56 28.31 8.89 7.75
CA ILE A 56 29.28 9.80 7.17
C ILE A 56 29.73 10.76 8.27
N GLY A 57 31.02 10.75 8.51
CA GLY A 57 31.62 11.54 9.58
C GLY A 57 31.84 13.02 9.24
N PRO A 58 32.30 13.81 10.21
CA PRO A 58 32.67 15.21 10.00
C PRO A 58 33.80 15.39 8.99
N ASP A 59 34.54 14.34 8.67
CA ASP A 59 35.57 14.29 7.64
C ASP A 59 35.05 14.03 6.23
N GLY A 60 33.71 13.85 6.09
CA GLY A 60 33.06 13.53 4.82
C GLY A 60 33.27 12.08 4.36
N LYS A 61 33.83 11.21 5.21
CA LYS A 61 34.10 9.82 4.88
C LYS A 61 33.10 8.87 5.51
N ILE A 62 32.97 7.72 4.88
CA ILE A 62 32.14 6.60 5.37
C ILE A 62 32.87 5.90 6.50
N HIS A 63 32.16 5.72 7.61
CA HIS A 63 32.59 5.01 8.80
C HIS A 63 31.54 3.97 9.24
N PRO A 64 31.92 2.94 9.99
CA PRO A 64 30.95 2.07 10.64
C PRO A 64 30.01 2.89 11.55
N LEU A 65 28.74 2.52 11.61
CA LEU A 65 27.77 3.19 12.46
C LEU A 65 28.23 3.18 13.94
N GLY A 66 28.16 4.34 14.59
CA GLY A 66 28.58 4.49 15.99
C GLY A 66 30.10 4.56 16.22
N TYR A 67 30.89 4.85 15.16
CA TYR A 67 32.34 5.02 15.31
C TYR A 67 32.71 6.22 16.21
N GLN A 68 31.87 7.22 16.29
CA GLN A 68 32.09 8.38 17.15
C GLN A 68 31.80 8.04 18.62
N GLU A 69 32.72 8.35 19.53
CA GLU A 69 32.58 8.09 20.95
C GLU A 69 31.39 8.86 21.56
N LYS A 70 31.29 10.16 21.20
CA LYS A 70 30.23 11.03 21.70
C LYS A 70 28.92 10.73 20.99
N SER A 71 27.85 10.59 21.76
CA SER A 71 26.52 10.40 21.19
C SER A 71 26.01 11.62 20.42
N LEU A 72 25.05 11.41 19.51
CA LEU A 72 24.40 12.50 18.75
C LEU A 72 23.85 13.60 19.67
N GLU A 73 23.29 13.24 20.82
CA GLU A 73 22.80 14.20 21.81
C GLU A 73 23.92 15.10 22.32
N VAL A 74 25.07 14.53 22.68
CA VAL A 74 26.24 15.26 23.18
C VAL A 74 26.81 16.15 22.09
N ARG A 75 26.99 15.63 20.87
CA ARG A 75 27.50 16.37 19.72
C ARG A 75 26.60 17.56 19.36
N LEU A 76 25.28 17.37 19.41
CA LEU A 76 24.34 18.47 19.21
C LEU A 76 24.50 19.55 20.29
N GLN A 77 24.58 19.14 21.55
CA GLN A 77 24.74 20.10 22.64
C GLN A 77 26.03 20.91 22.51
N GLU A 78 27.16 20.25 22.19
CA GLU A 78 28.43 20.94 21.95
C GLU A 78 28.32 21.98 20.83
N ARG A 79 27.67 21.60 19.70
CA ARG A 79 27.47 22.55 18.60
C ARG A 79 26.58 23.73 18.98
N LEU A 80 25.54 23.48 19.76
CA LEU A 80 24.65 24.53 20.29
C LEU A 80 25.39 25.48 21.24
N ASP A 81 26.27 24.95 22.09
CA ASP A 81 27.07 25.73 23.03
C ASP A 81 28.09 26.62 22.28
N GLU A 82 28.77 26.10 21.24
CA GLU A 82 29.66 26.87 20.38
C GLU A 82 28.95 28.08 19.72
N LEU A 83 27.68 27.88 19.33
CA LEU A 83 26.85 28.93 18.76
C LEU A 83 26.24 29.87 19.80
N GLY A 84 26.46 29.59 21.10
CA GLY A 84 25.89 30.32 22.21
C GLY A 84 24.37 30.25 22.25
N TRP A 85 23.79 29.12 21.81
CA TRP A 85 22.35 28.91 21.85
C TRP A 85 21.92 28.59 23.28
N LYS A 86 20.76 29.11 23.65
CA LYS A 86 20.13 28.79 24.93
C LYS A 86 18.63 28.62 24.73
N PRO A 87 18.02 27.61 25.34
CA PRO A 87 16.57 27.47 25.32
C PRO A 87 15.93 28.67 26.07
N PHE A 88 14.67 28.92 25.78
CA PHE A 88 13.92 29.85 26.59
C PHE A 88 13.72 29.27 28.01
N LYS A 89 13.26 30.11 28.95
CA LYS A 89 12.97 29.66 30.31
C LYS A 89 12.06 28.42 30.27
N ALA A 90 12.25 27.51 31.23
CA ALA A 90 11.55 26.23 31.26
C ALA A 90 10.02 26.36 31.29
N ASP A 91 9.49 27.44 31.84
CA ASP A 91 8.07 27.78 31.92
C ASP A 91 7.52 28.46 30.65
N SER A 92 8.38 28.73 29.66
CA SER A 92 7.95 29.32 28.42
C SER A 92 7.06 28.33 27.61
N LYS A 93 5.88 28.81 27.22
CA LYS A 93 4.95 28.03 26.36
C LYS A 93 5.53 27.67 24.99
N ILE A 94 6.52 28.43 24.54
CA ILE A 94 7.15 28.27 23.24
C ILE A 94 8.64 28.07 23.44
N GLN A 95 9.18 26.97 22.94
CA GLN A 95 10.62 26.73 22.84
C GLN A 95 11.07 26.85 21.40
N PRO A 96 12.21 27.50 21.13
CA PRO A 96 12.73 27.65 19.77
C PRO A 96 13.24 26.32 19.23
N ASN A 97 13.10 26.13 17.93
CA ASN A 97 13.70 24.99 17.24
C ASN A 97 15.23 25.17 17.18
N CYS A 98 15.97 24.16 17.60
CA CYS A 98 17.43 24.18 17.60
C CYS A 98 18.07 23.24 16.58
N CYS A 99 17.33 22.27 16.06
CA CYS A 99 17.84 21.33 15.06
C CYS A 99 16.75 20.94 14.07
N ALA A 100 17.19 20.50 12.88
CA ALA A 100 16.36 19.88 11.87
C ALA A 100 16.69 18.39 11.79
N LYS A 101 15.67 17.55 11.80
CA LYS A 101 15.76 16.09 11.72
C LYS A 101 15.31 15.68 10.34
N PHE A 102 16.23 15.28 9.50
CA PHE A 102 15.95 14.81 8.16
C PHE A 102 15.82 13.30 8.11
N VAL A 103 14.92 12.83 7.27
CA VAL A 103 14.87 11.45 6.79
C VAL A 103 14.84 11.51 5.28
N PHE A 104 15.87 10.93 4.64
CA PHE A 104 15.91 10.76 3.19
C PHE A 104 15.70 9.30 2.84
N GLY A 105 14.94 9.05 1.80
CA GLY A 105 14.64 7.72 1.30
C GLY A 105 14.03 7.80 -0.09
N GLY A 106 13.33 6.75 -0.47
CA GLY A 106 12.67 6.69 -1.76
C GLY A 106 11.76 5.48 -1.90
N ASN A 107 11.45 5.16 -3.15
CA ASN A 107 10.75 3.93 -3.48
C ASN A 107 11.45 2.73 -2.81
N HIS A 108 10.65 1.87 -2.17
CA HIS A 108 11.14 0.73 -1.39
C HIS A 108 12.03 -0.21 -2.21
N ASP A 109 11.56 -0.60 -3.39
CA ASP A 109 12.28 -1.57 -4.21
C ASP A 109 13.58 -0.98 -4.76
N ARG A 110 13.54 0.31 -5.19
CA ARG A 110 14.73 1.00 -5.70
C ARG A 110 15.79 1.21 -4.62
N THR A 111 15.39 1.59 -3.40
CA THR A 111 16.35 1.79 -2.31
C THR A 111 16.96 0.46 -1.84
N LEU A 112 16.22 -0.64 -1.89
CA LEU A 112 16.77 -1.99 -1.66
C LEU A 112 17.75 -2.39 -2.75
N GLU A 113 17.43 -2.13 -4.02
CA GLU A 113 18.31 -2.40 -5.15
C GLU A 113 19.63 -1.60 -5.03
N MET A 114 19.56 -0.30 -4.69
CA MET A 114 20.74 0.51 -4.43
C MET A 114 21.60 -0.04 -3.29
N ALA A 115 20.95 -0.55 -2.23
CA ALA A 115 21.65 -1.07 -1.06
C ALA A 115 22.30 -2.45 -1.28
N PHE A 116 21.62 -3.33 -2.03
CA PHE A 116 21.99 -4.74 -2.10
C PHE A 116 22.10 -5.30 -3.52
N GLY A 117 21.80 -4.50 -4.55
CA GLY A 117 21.80 -4.93 -5.95
C GLY A 117 20.82 -6.09 -6.19
N ASN A 118 21.28 -7.10 -6.89
CA ASN A 118 20.51 -8.30 -7.18
C ASN A 118 20.52 -9.36 -6.05
N GLN A 119 21.06 -9.03 -4.87
CA GLN A 119 21.09 -9.95 -3.74
C GLN A 119 19.67 -10.13 -3.18
N SER A 120 19.28 -11.39 -2.90
CA SER A 120 17.94 -11.67 -2.35
C SER A 120 17.87 -11.25 -0.88
N VAL A 121 17.03 -10.26 -0.58
CA VAL A 121 16.80 -9.77 0.78
C VAL A 121 15.52 -10.41 1.32
N ASN A 122 15.61 -11.12 2.43
CA ASN A 122 14.44 -11.62 3.14
C ASN A 122 14.02 -10.62 4.22
N LEU A 123 12.88 -9.96 4.02
CA LEU A 123 12.34 -8.94 4.95
C LEU A 123 11.45 -9.53 6.06
N GLU A 124 11.37 -10.86 6.19
CA GLU A 124 10.64 -11.47 7.29
C GLU A 124 11.37 -11.26 8.62
N LYS A 125 10.62 -11.08 9.70
CA LYS A 125 11.22 -10.92 11.04
C LYS A 125 11.98 -12.19 11.45
N GLY A 126 13.26 -12.02 11.77
CA GLY A 126 14.13 -13.11 12.19
C GLY A 126 14.74 -13.89 11.03
N ALA A 127 14.59 -13.44 9.80
CA ALA A 127 15.32 -14.00 8.67
C ALA A 127 16.83 -13.77 8.82
N ASP A 128 17.62 -14.70 8.30
CA ASP A 128 19.06 -14.55 8.23
C ASP A 128 19.47 -13.93 6.88
N ASN A 129 19.92 -12.69 6.94
CA ASN A 129 20.47 -11.92 5.83
C ASN A 129 21.98 -11.69 5.98
N SER A 130 22.69 -12.52 6.75
CA SER A 130 24.13 -12.37 7.02
C SER A 130 25.02 -12.47 5.77
N HIS A 131 24.49 -13.08 4.70
CA HIS A 131 25.12 -13.21 3.40
C HIS A 131 25.16 -11.90 2.60
N LEU A 132 24.34 -10.90 2.97
CA LEU A 132 24.25 -9.65 2.23
C LEU A 132 25.50 -8.78 2.40
N HIS A 133 25.82 -8.09 1.32
CA HIS A 133 26.90 -7.11 1.26
C HIS A 133 26.32 -5.80 0.76
N ARG A 134 26.80 -4.69 1.32
CA ARG A 134 26.42 -3.35 0.90
C ARG A 134 27.05 -3.04 -0.46
N CYS A 135 26.21 -2.50 -1.37
CA CYS A 135 26.66 -2.06 -2.69
C CYS A 135 27.23 -0.64 -2.64
N GLU A 136 28.12 -0.34 -3.56
CA GLU A 136 28.71 1.01 -3.72
C GLU A 136 27.65 2.07 -4.08
N GLU A 137 26.58 1.69 -4.77
CA GLU A 137 25.53 2.62 -5.20
C GLU A 137 24.85 3.31 -4.00
N ILE A 138 24.54 2.59 -2.92
CA ILE A 138 23.93 3.19 -1.72
C ILE A 138 24.94 4.09 -0.98
N GLU A 139 26.23 3.77 -1.04
CA GLU A 139 27.28 4.59 -0.46
C GLU A 139 27.43 5.91 -1.21
N ASN A 140 27.44 5.84 -2.55
CA ASN A 140 27.52 7.01 -3.42
C ASN A 140 26.27 7.88 -3.28
N TRP A 141 25.08 7.29 -3.24
CA TRP A 141 23.84 8.02 -2.97
C TRP A 141 23.88 8.75 -1.61
N ALA A 142 24.31 8.07 -0.56
CA ALA A 142 24.42 8.67 0.76
C ALA A 142 25.44 9.82 0.77
N LYS A 143 26.54 9.68 0.04
CA LYS A 143 27.56 10.70 -0.09
C LYS A 143 27.03 11.93 -0.83
N ASP A 144 26.32 11.74 -1.94
CA ASP A 144 25.71 12.83 -2.69
C ASP A 144 24.65 13.57 -1.84
N VAL A 145 23.85 12.85 -1.04
CA VAL A 145 22.90 13.46 -0.09
C VAL A 145 23.65 14.24 1.00
N TYR A 146 24.78 13.71 1.50
CA TYR A 146 25.60 14.39 2.50
C TYR A 146 26.16 15.69 1.92
N ASP A 147 26.76 15.66 0.72
CA ASP A 147 27.31 16.81 0.04
C ASP A 147 26.25 17.87 -0.26
N TRP A 148 25.03 17.44 -0.64
CA TRP A 148 23.88 18.32 -0.75
C TRP A 148 23.53 19.00 0.59
N CYS A 149 23.58 18.27 1.70
CA CYS A 149 23.39 18.86 3.04
C CYS A 149 24.52 19.85 3.38
N VAL A 150 25.77 19.54 3.02
CA VAL A 150 26.93 20.42 3.26
C VAL A 150 26.77 21.75 2.51
N GLN A 151 26.31 21.73 1.26
CA GLN A 151 26.08 22.94 0.46
C GLN A 151 25.05 23.87 1.12
N ILE A 152 24.00 23.31 1.70
CA ILE A 152 22.90 24.10 2.27
C ILE A 152 23.21 24.58 3.70
N TYR A 153 23.79 23.70 4.52
CA TYR A 153 23.91 23.95 5.97
C TYR A 153 25.33 24.26 6.43
N GLY A 154 26.34 23.84 5.67
CA GLY A 154 27.74 23.84 6.09
C GLY A 154 28.08 22.58 6.88
N GLN A 155 29.23 22.01 6.61
CA GLN A 155 29.72 20.74 7.17
C GLN A 155 29.71 20.73 8.70
N GLU A 156 30.15 21.82 9.31
CA GLU A 156 30.22 21.99 10.75
C GLU A 156 28.84 21.95 11.46
N ASN A 157 27.77 22.10 10.69
CA ASN A 157 26.39 22.10 11.22
C ASN A 157 25.68 20.77 11.02
N ILE A 158 26.29 19.78 10.36
CA ILE A 158 25.80 18.42 10.26
C ILE A 158 26.32 17.63 11.44
N VAL A 159 25.46 17.48 12.46
CA VAL A 159 25.82 16.83 13.74
C VAL A 159 25.89 15.33 13.60
N GLY A 160 25.04 14.76 12.72
CA GLY A 160 24.99 13.33 12.46
C GLY A 160 24.40 13.03 11.10
N PHE A 161 24.89 11.95 10.51
CA PHE A 161 24.42 11.47 9.22
C PHE A 161 24.53 9.94 9.17
N GLN A 162 23.44 9.26 9.55
CA GLN A 162 23.38 7.81 9.70
C GLN A 162 22.57 7.17 8.57
N VAL A 163 23.07 6.09 8.03
CA VAL A 163 22.41 5.31 6.96
C VAL A 163 22.01 3.94 7.51
N HIS A 164 20.72 3.69 7.50
CA HIS A 164 20.13 2.48 8.02
C HIS A 164 19.76 1.53 6.88
N LEU A 165 20.36 0.35 6.93
CA LEU A 165 20.13 -0.76 5.99
C LEU A 165 19.49 -1.97 6.69
N ASP A 166 19.30 -1.89 7.99
CA ASP A 166 18.77 -2.94 8.86
C ASP A 166 17.26 -2.91 9.05
N GLU A 167 16.58 -1.94 8.47
CA GLU A 167 15.13 -1.82 8.49
C GLU A 167 14.51 -2.29 7.16
N SER A 168 13.17 -2.20 7.05
CA SER A 168 12.44 -2.63 5.85
C SER A 168 12.84 -1.87 4.59
N SER A 169 13.16 -0.59 4.70
CA SER A 169 13.60 0.25 3.58
C SER A 169 14.88 0.99 3.94
N PRO A 170 15.92 0.95 3.13
CA PRO A 170 17.13 1.76 3.30
C PRO A 170 16.78 3.26 3.34
N HIS A 171 17.33 3.97 4.32
CA HIS A 171 17.09 5.40 4.49
C HIS A 171 18.21 6.07 5.29
N ILE A 172 18.27 7.40 5.21
CA ILE A 172 19.26 8.24 5.87
C ILE A 172 18.56 9.07 6.95
N HIS A 173 19.15 9.13 8.12
CA HIS A 173 18.87 10.15 9.14
C HIS A 173 19.97 11.19 9.16
N ALA A 174 19.62 12.48 8.99
CA ALA A 174 20.57 13.56 9.20
C ALA A 174 20.06 14.52 10.26
N LEU A 175 20.94 14.86 11.20
CA LEU A 175 20.69 15.83 12.26
C LEU A 175 21.51 17.10 11.97
N VAL A 176 20.80 18.21 11.74
CA VAL A 176 21.42 19.45 11.28
C VAL A 176 21.04 20.61 12.19
N VAL A 177 21.99 21.47 12.49
CA VAL A 177 21.75 22.75 13.20
C VAL A 177 21.53 23.87 12.19
N PRO A 178 20.33 24.49 12.13
CA PRO A 178 20.06 25.58 11.21
C PRO A 178 20.74 26.88 11.66
N VAL A 179 21.85 27.23 11.03
CA VAL A 179 22.65 28.42 11.36
C VAL A 179 22.34 29.55 10.39
N GLY A 180 22.15 30.73 10.95
CA GLY A 180 22.01 31.98 10.25
C GLY A 180 22.94 33.06 10.82
N ILE A 181 22.99 34.21 10.17
CA ILE A 181 23.79 35.38 10.58
C ILE A 181 22.87 36.47 11.12
N ARG A 182 23.08 36.92 12.36
CA ARG A 182 22.34 38.06 12.91
C ARG A 182 22.68 39.35 12.19
N PRO A 183 21.71 40.05 11.59
CA PRO A 183 21.99 41.23 10.74
C PRO A 183 22.73 42.34 11.49
N LYS A 184 22.44 42.54 12.78
CA LYS A 184 23.06 43.65 13.56
C LYS A 184 24.47 43.35 14.07
N SER A 185 24.84 42.10 14.28
CA SER A 185 26.11 41.73 14.91
C SER A 185 27.06 40.94 14.03
N GLY A 186 26.59 40.47 12.86
CA GLY A 186 27.34 39.56 12.00
C GLY A 186 27.65 38.20 12.60
N ARG A 187 27.12 37.89 13.80
CA ARG A 187 27.42 36.66 14.52
C ARG A 187 26.59 35.48 13.99
N LYS A 188 27.25 34.35 13.75
CA LYS A 188 26.58 33.09 13.51
C LYS A 188 25.77 32.66 14.77
N CYS A 189 24.55 32.20 14.58
CA CYS A 189 23.70 31.71 15.65
C CYS A 189 22.67 30.70 15.11
N VAL A 190 22.10 29.90 15.98
CA VAL A 190 20.96 29.02 15.62
C VAL A 190 19.79 29.90 15.21
N MET A 191 19.32 29.73 13.98
CA MET A 191 18.25 30.52 13.40
C MET A 191 17.41 29.68 12.43
N TRP A 192 16.34 29.08 12.94
CA TRP A 192 15.43 28.25 12.16
C TRP A 192 14.91 28.96 10.92
N SER A 193 14.45 30.19 11.08
CA SER A 193 13.86 30.97 9.98
C SER A 193 14.82 31.32 8.84
N ALA A 194 16.13 31.25 9.09
CA ALA A 194 17.13 31.49 8.04
C ALA A 194 17.20 30.33 7.01
N LYS A 195 16.74 29.13 7.38
CA LYS A 195 16.79 27.93 6.55
C LYS A 195 15.41 27.36 6.21
N PHE A 196 14.40 27.64 7.04
CA PHE A 196 13.08 27.02 6.92
C PHE A 196 11.93 28.03 6.87
N GLY A 197 12.22 29.32 6.76
CA GLY A 197 11.19 30.37 6.70
C GLY A 197 10.63 30.76 8.05
N LYS A 198 9.91 31.88 8.07
CA LYS A 198 9.36 32.50 9.29
C LYS A 198 7.99 31.97 9.63
N ASP A 199 7.25 31.50 8.65
CA ASP A 199 5.88 31.05 8.79
C ASP A 199 5.62 29.76 7.98
N ARG A 200 4.40 29.25 8.06
CA ARG A 200 3.99 27.99 7.41
C ARG A 200 4.05 28.09 5.89
N TYR A 201 3.80 29.28 5.32
CA TYR A 201 3.81 29.47 3.87
C TYR A 201 5.24 29.45 3.33
N GLU A 202 6.14 30.27 3.89
CA GLU A 202 7.56 30.26 3.54
C GLU A 202 8.17 28.87 3.72
N TYR A 203 7.84 28.17 4.83
CA TYR A 203 8.28 26.81 5.08
C TYR A 203 7.85 25.84 3.96
N GLY A 204 6.59 25.94 3.52
CA GLY A 204 6.06 25.09 2.44
C GLY A 204 6.78 25.35 1.10
N GLN A 205 7.06 26.61 0.76
CA GLN A 205 7.80 26.96 -0.45
C GLN A 205 9.25 26.45 -0.40
N ILE A 206 9.93 26.66 0.71
CA ILE A 206 11.29 26.18 0.91
C ILE A 206 11.38 24.66 0.79
N LEU A 207 10.46 23.92 1.40
CA LEU A 207 10.44 22.47 1.28
C LEU A 207 10.20 22.00 -0.16
N LYS A 208 9.34 22.70 -0.90
CA LYS A 208 9.09 22.41 -2.31
C LYS A 208 10.33 22.60 -3.16
N GLU A 209 11.08 23.68 -2.93
CA GLU A 209 12.37 23.94 -3.57
C GLU A 209 13.41 22.90 -3.18
N MET A 210 13.54 22.58 -1.89
CA MET A 210 14.46 21.55 -1.41
C MET A 210 14.19 20.18 -2.05
N HIS A 211 12.92 19.78 -2.21
CA HIS A 211 12.60 18.56 -2.94
C HIS A 211 13.02 18.59 -4.40
N THR A 212 12.93 19.77 -5.05
CA THR A 212 13.36 19.94 -6.45
C THR A 212 14.88 19.87 -6.55
N PHE A 213 15.62 20.60 -5.71
CA PHE A 213 17.08 20.56 -5.69
C PHE A 213 17.62 19.18 -5.34
N LEU A 214 17.02 18.50 -4.36
CA LEU A 214 17.43 17.14 -4.03
C LEU A 214 17.23 16.18 -5.22
N TYR A 215 16.17 16.36 -6.00
CA TYR A 215 15.96 15.58 -7.21
C TYR A 215 16.98 15.91 -8.29
N GLU A 216 17.20 17.20 -8.59
CA GLU A 216 18.10 17.65 -9.65
C GLU A 216 19.55 17.28 -9.35
N ASP A 217 20.00 17.48 -8.10
CA ASP A 217 21.38 17.27 -7.71
C ASP A 217 21.73 15.83 -7.36
N VAL A 218 20.74 15.06 -6.85
CA VAL A 218 20.96 13.71 -6.32
C VAL A 218 20.00 12.70 -6.95
N GLY A 219 18.70 12.81 -6.72
CA GLY A 219 17.74 11.75 -7.03
C GLY A 219 17.78 11.27 -8.47
N SER A 220 17.94 12.20 -9.43
CA SER A 220 18.01 11.90 -10.86
C SER A 220 19.16 10.95 -11.24
N LYS A 221 20.30 11.04 -10.53
CA LYS A 221 21.47 10.17 -10.77
C LYS A 221 21.21 8.70 -10.38
N TYR A 222 20.28 8.50 -9.45
CA TYR A 222 19.96 7.19 -8.89
C TYR A 222 18.61 6.65 -9.37
N GLY A 223 18.05 7.22 -10.46
CA GLY A 223 16.78 6.79 -11.01
C GLY A 223 15.57 7.03 -10.08
N LEU A 224 15.72 7.94 -9.11
CA LEU A 224 14.63 8.39 -8.25
C LEU A 224 13.98 9.63 -8.86
N GLU A 225 12.68 9.60 -9.06
CA GLU A 225 11.91 10.74 -9.57
C GLU A 225 11.56 11.72 -8.45
N ARG A 226 11.36 12.97 -8.80
CA ARG A 226 10.84 13.96 -7.88
C ARG A 226 9.45 13.56 -7.40
N GLY A 227 9.22 13.56 -6.09
CA GLY A 227 7.90 13.33 -5.53
C GLY A 227 6.86 14.36 -6.03
N ASP A 228 5.60 13.93 -6.13
CA ASP A 228 4.50 14.82 -6.54
C ASP A 228 4.33 15.98 -5.56
N SER A 229 3.91 17.13 -6.10
CA SER A 229 3.47 18.23 -5.25
C SER A 229 2.24 17.80 -4.44
N ILE A 230 2.28 18.03 -3.14
CA ILE A 230 1.14 17.82 -2.23
C ILE A 230 0.23 19.05 -2.16
N GLU A 231 0.53 20.10 -2.94
CA GLU A 231 -0.24 21.35 -2.97
C GLU A 231 -1.67 21.07 -3.39
N GLY A 232 -2.63 21.51 -2.60
CA GLY A 232 -4.05 21.25 -2.81
C GLY A 232 -4.57 19.86 -2.40
N ARG A 233 -3.70 18.91 -2.05
CA ARG A 233 -4.11 17.53 -1.70
C ARG A 233 -4.45 17.32 -0.22
N ASN A 234 -4.26 18.32 0.63
CA ASN A 234 -4.48 18.24 2.08
C ASN A 234 -3.84 16.98 2.73
N VAL A 235 -2.62 16.65 2.28
CA VAL A 235 -1.88 15.47 2.74
C VAL A 235 -1.09 15.84 3.98
N HIS A 236 -1.26 15.05 5.06
CA HIS A 236 -0.51 15.18 6.30
C HIS A 236 0.29 13.90 6.55
N HIS A 237 1.46 14.05 7.16
CA HIS A 237 2.20 12.89 7.67
C HIS A 237 1.34 12.18 8.72
N LEU A 238 1.09 10.90 8.49
CA LEU A 238 0.31 10.05 9.39
C LEU A 238 1.24 9.00 10.02
N HIS A 239 1.07 8.77 11.30
CA HIS A 239 1.67 7.59 11.91
C HIS A 239 1.17 6.32 11.23
N LYS A 240 2.02 5.29 11.15
CA LYS A 240 1.72 4.02 10.44
C LYS A 240 0.33 3.45 10.78
N ARG A 241 -0.06 3.47 12.06
CA ARG A 241 -1.39 3.01 12.51
C ARG A 241 -2.54 3.83 11.91
N ASP A 242 -2.38 5.15 11.83
CA ASP A 242 -3.40 6.05 11.26
C ASP A 242 -3.42 5.96 9.73
N TYR A 243 -2.26 5.73 9.12
CA TYR A 243 -2.15 5.45 7.69
C TYR A 243 -2.92 4.17 7.30
N ILE A 244 -2.73 3.07 8.04
CA ILE A 244 -3.48 1.81 7.84
C ILE A 244 -4.99 2.03 8.01
N ARG A 245 -5.39 2.79 9.04
CA ARG A 245 -6.81 3.12 9.26
C ARG A 245 -7.39 3.93 8.10
N LYS A 246 -6.62 4.89 7.56
CA LYS A 246 -6.99 5.69 6.39
C LYS A 246 -7.18 4.80 5.16
N LEU A 247 -6.19 3.98 4.81
CA LEU A 247 -6.27 3.05 3.68
C LEU A 247 -7.48 2.12 3.78
N THR A 248 -7.73 1.56 4.97
CA THR A 248 -8.90 0.70 5.21
C THR A 248 -10.23 1.44 4.99
N LYS A 249 -10.31 2.70 5.39
CA LYS A 249 -11.50 3.53 5.17
C LYS A 249 -11.70 3.84 3.68
N GLU A 250 -10.64 4.20 2.99
CA GLU A 250 -10.64 4.49 1.56
C GLU A 250 -11.02 3.25 0.74
N ALA A 251 -10.48 2.08 1.06
CA ALA A 251 -10.85 0.81 0.43
C ALA A 251 -12.35 0.50 0.59
N LYS A 252 -12.90 0.67 1.80
CA LYS A 252 -14.36 0.50 2.04
C LYS A 252 -15.22 1.50 1.26
N GLN A 253 -14.73 2.72 1.06
CA GLN A 253 -15.44 3.72 0.25
C GLN A 253 -15.40 3.36 -1.24
N ALA A 254 -14.25 2.90 -1.75
CA ALA A 254 -14.10 2.42 -3.11
C ALA A 254 -14.99 1.19 -3.37
N GLU A 255 -15.02 0.21 -2.46
CA GLU A 255 -15.91 -0.96 -2.54
C GLU A 255 -17.40 -0.54 -2.62
N LYS A 256 -17.82 0.40 -1.78
CA LYS A 256 -19.19 0.92 -1.85
C LYS A 256 -19.49 1.62 -3.18
N ALA A 257 -18.52 2.33 -3.74
CA ALA A 257 -18.66 2.98 -5.05
C ALA A 257 -18.76 1.95 -6.18
N VAL A 258 -17.95 0.89 -6.16
CA VAL A 258 -18.02 -0.23 -7.10
C VAL A 258 -19.42 -0.87 -7.08
N LYS A 259 -19.92 -1.26 -5.90
CA LYS A 259 -21.28 -1.82 -5.76
C LYS A 259 -22.37 -0.88 -6.28
N GLY A 260 -22.21 0.42 -6.04
CA GLY A 260 -23.13 1.43 -6.56
C GLY A 260 -23.13 1.52 -8.10
N LEU A 261 -21.96 1.51 -8.72
CA LEU A 261 -21.82 1.51 -10.17
C LEU A 261 -22.38 0.23 -10.81
N GLN A 262 -22.10 -0.94 -10.25
CA GLN A 262 -22.66 -2.22 -10.70
C GLN A 262 -24.19 -2.21 -10.66
N SER A 263 -24.80 -1.65 -9.61
CA SER A 263 -26.25 -1.50 -9.55
C SER A 263 -26.81 -0.55 -10.63
N MET A 264 -26.10 0.55 -10.90
CA MET A 264 -26.49 1.47 -11.98
C MET A 264 -26.40 0.82 -13.36
N MET A 265 -25.35 0.02 -13.60
CA MET A 265 -25.18 -0.70 -14.86
C MET A 265 -26.34 -1.67 -15.10
N ARG A 266 -26.67 -2.51 -14.11
CA ARG A 266 -27.84 -3.42 -14.20
C ARG A 266 -29.12 -2.70 -14.54
N ASN A 267 -29.36 -1.51 -13.97
CA ASN A 267 -30.53 -0.70 -14.30
C ASN A 267 -30.52 -0.18 -15.75
N LEU A 268 -29.32 0.17 -16.28
CA LEU A 268 -29.20 0.63 -17.67
C LEU A 268 -29.38 -0.53 -18.65
N GLU A 269 -28.81 -1.69 -18.36
CA GLU A 269 -28.98 -2.93 -19.12
C GLU A 269 -30.47 -3.32 -19.20
N SER A 270 -31.16 -3.32 -18.06
CA SER A 270 -32.60 -3.58 -18.00
C SER A 270 -33.42 -2.61 -18.87
N LYS A 271 -33.04 -1.33 -18.93
CA LYS A 271 -33.70 -0.37 -19.80
C LYS A 271 -33.42 -0.63 -21.27
N ILE A 272 -32.18 -0.91 -21.64
CA ILE A 272 -31.81 -1.28 -23.00
C ILE A 272 -32.62 -2.51 -23.44
N PHE A 273 -32.70 -3.52 -22.58
CA PHE A 273 -33.49 -4.72 -22.83
C PHE A 273 -34.98 -4.39 -23.05
N SER A 274 -35.58 -3.54 -22.20
CA SER A 274 -36.98 -3.15 -22.36
C SER A 274 -37.26 -2.42 -23.67
N TYR A 275 -36.32 -1.60 -24.13
CA TYR A 275 -36.47 -0.92 -25.43
C TYR A 275 -36.30 -1.86 -26.61
N ARG A 276 -35.44 -2.86 -26.50
CA ARG A 276 -35.33 -3.93 -27.53
C ARG A 276 -36.64 -4.72 -27.63
N LEU A 277 -37.28 -5.07 -26.52
CA LEU A 277 -38.60 -5.73 -26.54
C LEU A 277 -39.69 -4.84 -27.18
N GLN A 278 -39.70 -3.54 -26.89
CA GLN A 278 -40.62 -2.61 -27.53
C GLN A 278 -40.41 -2.56 -29.04
N LEU A 279 -39.17 -2.59 -29.50
CA LEU A 279 -38.87 -2.66 -30.94
C LEU A 279 -39.46 -3.92 -31.60
N GLU A 280 -39.26 -5.08 -30.98
CA GLU A 280 -39.83 -6.35 -31.46
C GLU A 280 -41.38 -6.31 -31.50
N GLU A 281 -42.01 -5.73 -30.49
CA GLU A 281 -43.47 -5.57 -30.43
C GLU A 281 -43.96 -4.69 -31.58
N THR A 282 -43.26 -3.58 -31.84
CA THR A 282 -43.57 -2.69 -32.95
C THR A 282 -43.42 -3.37 -34.32
N GLU A 283 -42.43 -4.24 -34.48
CA GLU A 283 -42.25 -5.09 -35.68
C GLU A 283 -43.40 -6.08 -35.88
N LYS A 284 -43.86 -6.72 -34.76
CA LYS A 284 -45.04 -7.59 -34.79
C LYS A 284 -46.33 -6.85 -35.15
N GLU A 285 -46.50 -5.60 -34.68
CA GLU A 285 -47.63 -4.76 -35.02
C GLU A 285 -47.63 -4.37 -36.53
N LEU A 286 -46.47 -4.09 -37.12
CA LEU A 286 -46.35 -3.87 -38.56
C LEU A 286 -46.71 -5.14 -39.34
N ALA A 287 -46.16 -6.31 -38.96
CA ALA A 287 -46.43 -7.58 -39.61
C ALA A 287 -47.91 -7.99 -39.54
N SER A 288 -48.62 -7.61 -38.50
CA SER A 288 -50.05 -7.85 -38.33
C SER A 288 -50.95 -6.80 -39.00
N GLY A 289 -50.37 -5.81 -39.67
CA GLY A 289 -51.11 -4.72 -40.31
C GLY A 289 -51.78 -3.71 -39.37
N LYS A 290 -51.40 -3.73 -38.07
CA LYS A 290 -51.96 -2.80 -37.07
C LYS A 290 -51.40 -1.39 -37.20
N ILE A 291 -50.20 -1.24 -37.75
CA ILE A 291 -49.55 0.06 -37.98
C ILE A 291 -49.10 0.17 -39.45
N THR A 292 -48.98 1.42 -39.94
CA THR A 292 -48.43 1.68 -41.28
C THR A 292 -46.91 1.66 -41.26
N LEU A 293 -46.29 1.46 -42.42
CA LEU A 293 -44.85 1.46 -42.58
C LEU A 293 -44.20 2.76 -42.09
N ASP A 294 -44.76 3.92 -42.46
CA ASP A 294 -44.27 5.25 -42.03
C ASP A 294 -44.25 5.37 -40.51
N ARG A 295 -45.31 4.89 -39.85
CA ARG A 295 -45.41 4.93 -38.37
C ARG A 295 -44.41 3.97 -37.72
N TYR A 296 -44.22 2.81 -38.30
CA TYR A 296 -43.17 1.88 -37.83
C TYR A 296 -41.80 2.48 -37.94
N GLU A 297 -41.42 3.08 -39.10
CA GLU A 297 -40.10 3.69 -39.28
C GLU A 297 -39.86 4.84 -38.27
N ALA A 298 -40.87 5.69 -38.01
CA ALA A 298 -40.76 6.75 -37.00
C ALA A 298 -40.53 6.16 -35.58
N GLN A 299 -41.33 5.17 -35.19
CA GLN A 299 -41.19 4.53 -33.87
C GLN A 299 -39.88 3.80 -33.73
N LYS A 300 -39.42 3.08 -34.77
CA LYS A 300 -38.15 2.42 -34.82
C LYS A 300 -36.97 3.37 -34.62
N ALA A 301 -36.98 4.51 -35.32
CA ALA A 301 -35.95 5.53 -35.20
C ALA A 301 -35.87 6.11 -33.78
N ASP A 302 -37.01 6.37 -33.13
CA ASP A 302 -37.07 6.89 -31.77
C ASP A 302 -36.53 5.84 -30.76
N ILE A 303 -36.92 4.58 -30.88
CA ILE A 303 -36.47 3.52 -30.00
C ILE A 303 -34.96 3.26 -30.20
N GLN A 304 -34.47 3.22 -31.43
CA GLN A 304 -33.05 3.06 -31.73
C GLN A 304 -32.23 4.21 -31.14
N LYS A 305 -32.70 5.43 -31.21
CA LYS A 305 -32.07 6.59 -30.59
C LYS A 305 -31.95 6.44 -29.07
N LEU A 306 -33.02 5.96 -28.40
CA LEU A 306 -33.00 5.69 -26.97
C LEU A 306 -32.03 4.60 -26.61
N ILE A 307 -32.01 3.50 -27.37
CA ILE A 307 -31.03 2.41 -27.18
C ILE A 307 -29.61 2.94 -27.25
N ALA A 308 -29.26 3.70 -28.29
CA ALA A 308 -27.93 4.30 -28.46
C ALA A 308 -27.55 5.23 -27.31
N GLU A 309 -28.50 6.06 -26.84
CA GLU A 309 -28.28 6.94 -25.69
C GLU A 309 -27.97 6.15 -24.41
N TYR A 310 -28.72 5.07 -24.16
CA TYR A 310 -28.48 4.23 -22.97
C TYR A 310 -27.22 3.37 -23.10
N GLN A 311 -26.85 2.94 -24.30
CA GLN A 311 -25.56 2.27 -24.54
C GLN A 311 -24.37 3.18 -24.24
N THR A 312 -24.40 4.42 -24.72
CA THR A 312 -23.36 5.43 -24.37
C THR A 312 -23.26 5.67 -22.86
N LYS A 313 -24.41 5.72 -22.18
CA LYS A 313 -24.43 5.84 -20.70
C LYS A 313 -23.87 4.61 -20.02
N LEU A 314 -24.09 3.41 -20.57
CA LEU A 314 -23.56 2.16 -20.06
C LEU A 314 -22.04 2.11 -20.23
N GLU A 315 -21.50 2.47 -21.39
CA GLU A 315 -20.06 2.58 -21.65
C GLU A 315 -19.37 3.52 -20.65
N ASP A 316 -19.92 4.76 -20.46
CA ASP A 316 -19.39 5.71 -19.45
C ASP A 316 -19.35 5.10 -18.05
N LYS A 317 -20.35 4.29 -17.67
CA LYS A 317 -20.36 3.64 -16.36
C LYS A 317 -19.41 2.45 -16.28
N THR A 318 -19.20 1.73 -17.38
CA THR A 318 -18.25 0.64 -17.47
C THR A 318 -16.82 1.16 -17.27
N ASP A 319 -16.45 2.26 -17.95
CA ASP A 319 -15.14 2.87 -17.78
C ASP A 319 -14.91 3.35 -16.34
N LYS A 320 -15.93 3.97 -15.74
CA LYS A 320 -15.87 4.41 -14.34
C LYS A 320 -15.78 3.24 -13.36
N LEU A 321 -16.47 2.14 -13.64
CA LEU A 321 -16.39 0.92 -12.84
C LEU A 321 -14.96 0.35 -12.89
N HIS A 322 -14.40 0.19 -14.08
CA HIS A 322 -13.05 -0.33 -14.27
C HIS A 322 -12.01 0.51 -13.52
N ALA A 323 -12.08 1.85 -13.64
CA ALA A 323 -11.20 2.74 -12.90
C ALA A 323 -11.33 2.58 -11.36
N LYS A 324 -12.57 2.38 -10.87
CA LYS A 324 -12.82 2.19 -9.44
C LYS A 324 -12.40 0.81 -8.93
N GLU A 325 -12.51 -0.21 -9.74
CA GLU A 325 -12.00 -1.55 -9.42
C GLU A 325 -10.47 -1.55 -9.30
N GLN A 326 -9.77 -0.89 -10.22
CA GLN A 326 -8.31 -0.72 -10.13
C GLN A 326 -7.90 0.07 -8.87
N GLU A 327 -8.63 1.14 -8.53
CA GLU A 327 -8.39 1.90 -7.30
C GLU A 327 -8.59 1.02 -6.05
N LEU A 328 -9.65 0.22 -6.02
CA LEU A 328 -9.96 -0.71 -4.92
C LEU A 328 -8.87 -1.78 -4.78
N GLU A 329 -8.42 -2.36 -5.88
CA GLU A 329 -7.34 -3.35 -5.91
C GLU A 329 -6.05 -2.77 -5.32
N ARG A 330 -5.65 -1.58 -5.78
CA ARG A 330 -4.48 -0.88 -5.24
C ARG A 330 -4.61 -0.60 -3.74
N LEU A 331 -5.72 -0.02 -3.30
CA LEU A 331 -5.95 0.30 -1.89
C LEU A 331 -5.97 -0.96 -1.01
N THR A 332 -6.51 -2.07 -1.52
CA THR A 332 -6.55 -3.34 -0.80
C THR A 332 -5.15 -3.96 -0.70
N ALA A 333 -4.37 -3.92 -1.76
CA ALA A 333 -2.97 -4.35 -1.76
C ALA A 333 -2.13 -3.52 -0.78
N ASP A 334 -2.25 -2.19 -0.81
CA ASP A 334 -1.55 -1.28 0.10
C ASP A 334 -1.97 -1.51 1.56
N ALA A 335 -3.26 -1.70 1.83
CA ALA A 335 -3.76 -2.00 3.17
C ALA A 335 -3.27 -3.36 3.67
N THR A 336 -3.19 -4.36 2.80
CA THR A 336 -2.68 -5.70 3.13
C THR A 336 -1.18 -5.65 3.39
N LYS A 337 -0.41 -4.99 2.52
CA LYS A 337 1.03 -4.76 2.68
C LYS A 337 1.33 -3.99 3.98
N ALA A 338 0.52 -2.97 4.31
CA ALA A 338 0.66 -2.23 5.54
C ALA A 338 0.26 -3.03 6.80
N ARG A 339 -0.70 -3.97 6.69
CA ARG A 339 -1.17 -4.85 7.77
C ARG A 339 -0.27 -6.05 8.00
N SER A 340 0.33 -6.64 6.98
CA SER A 340 1.23 -7.79 7.10
C SER A 340 2.39 -7.53 8.08
N VAL A 341 2.70 -6.25 8.28
CA VAL A 341 3.66 -5.77 9.28
C VAL A 341 3.04 -5.60 10.69
N VAL A 342 1.73 -5.77 10.89
CA VAL A 342 1.01 -5.34 12.11
C VAL A 342 0.07 -6.40 12.72
N GLN A 343 -0.04 -7.63 12.22
CA GLN A 343 -0.97 -8.58 12.86
C GLN A 343 -0.45 -9.09 14.22
N PRO A 344 -1.05 -8.68 15.35
CA PRO A 344 -0.84 -9.35 16.62
C PRO A 344 -1.62 -10.66 16.66
N PHE A 345 -0.97 -11.69 17.14
CA PHE A 345 -1.54 -13.01 17.39
C PHE A 345 -2.71 -12.92 18.37
N ARG A 346 -3.92 -13.03 17.91
CA ARG A 346 -5.08 -12.80 18.77
C ARG A 346 -5.83 -14.05 19.21
N ASN A 347 -5.56 -15.26 18.92
CA ASN A 347 -6.48 -16.35 19.30
C ASN A 347 -5.87 -17.75 19.54
N HIS A 348 -4.64 -17.88 20.05
CA HIS A 348 -4.19 -19.21 20.48
C HIS A 348 -4.29 -19.40 21.99
N LYS A 349 -5.04 -20.44 22.40
CA LYS A 349 -4.93 -21.01 23.73
C LYS A 349 -3.73 -21.96 23.73
N VAL A 350 -2.72 -21.63 24.50
CA VAL A 350 -1.58 -22.53 24.73
C VAL A 350 -1.81 -23.22 26.06
N ASP A 351 -1.90 -24.55 26.04
CA ASP A 351 -1.88 -25.32 27.28
C ASP A 351 -0.48 -25.25 27.90
N PHE A 352 -0.44 -24.61 29.04
CA PHE A 352 0.75 -24.30 29.75
C PHE A 352 0.81 -25.08 31.06
N MET A 353 1.86 -25.90 31.27
CA MET A 353 2.18 -26.45 32.57
C MET A 353 3.21 -25.56 33.26
N PRO A 354 2.89 -24.96 34.43
CA PRO A 354 3.85 -24.14 35.15
C PRO A 354 5.02 -25.01 35.66
N PRO A 355 6.23 -24.43 35.74
CA PRO A 355 7.39 -25.11 36.32
C PRO A 355 7.09 -25.55 37.75
N GLN A 356 7.44 -26.79 38.10
CA GLN A 356 7.23 -27.34 39.41
C GLN A 356 8.54 -27.48 40.18
N ILE A 357 8.53 -27.20 41.48
CA ILE A 357 9.63 -27.45 42.37
C ILE A 357 9.58 -28.92 42.76
N THR A 358 10.58 -29.70 42.33
CA THR A 358 10.68 -31.16 42.59
C THR A 358 11.66 -31.50 43.70
N GLU A 359 12.47 -30.55 44.13
CA GLU A 359 13.47 -30.76 45.20
C GLU A 359 12.87 -30.50 46.59
N LYS A 360 13.25 -31.34 47.55
CA LYS A 360 12.83 -31.13 48.95
C LYS A 360 13.58 -29.92 49.55
N VAL A 361 12.85 -29.14 50.35
CA VAL A 361 13.40 -27.99 51.05
C VAL A 361 14.45 -28.50 52.09
N PRO A 362 15.68 -28.01 52.08
CA PRO A 362 16.70 -28.41 53.03
C PRO A 362 16.43 -27.81 54.41
N LEU A 363 16.87 -28.51 55.46
CA LEU A 363 16.74 -28.08 56.86
C LEU A 363 17.62 -26.87 57.19
N PHE A 364 18.69 -26.63 56.42
CA PHE A 364 19.63 -25.51 56.58
C PHE A 364 19.99 -24.91 55.21
N GLY A 365 20.23 -23.58 55.19
CA GLY A 365 20.61 -22.87 53.98
C GLY A 365 19.45 -22.66 52.98
N THR A 366 18.25 -22.43 53.50
CA THR A 366 17.02 -22.20 52.78
C THR A 366 17.11 -21.08 51.76
N ASP A 367 17.79 -19.96 52.10
CA ASP A 367 17.89 -18.78 51.22
C ASP A 367 18.65 -19.11 49.91
N LYS A 368 19.79 -19.82 50.02
CA LYS A 368 20.55 -20.28 48.84
C LYS A 368 19.79 -21.32 48.01
N TRP A 369 18.95 -22.13 48.66
CA TRP A 369 18.09 -23.08 47.98
C TRP A 369 16.94 -22.34 47.23
N VAL A 370 16.29 -21.37 47.87
CA VAL A 370 15.24 -20.54 47.25
C VAL A 370 15.81 -19.79 46.03
N GLU A 371 16.97 -19.20 46.16
CA GLU A 371 17.61 -18.48 45.05
C GLU A 371 17.93 -19.41 43.89
N ARG A 372 18.45 -20.61 44.11
CA ARG A 372 18.65 -21.62 43.05
C ARG A 372 17.34 -22.06 42.40
N GLN A 373 16.27 -22.28 43.17
CA GLN A 373 14.99 -22.66 42.63
C GLN A 373 14.39 -21.52 41.79
N ASN A 374 14.49 -20.26 42.24
CA ASN A 374 14.05 -19.11 41.48
C ASN A 374 14.80 -18.96 40.14
N GLN A 375 16.12 -19.13 40.14
CA GLN A 375 16.92 -19.13 38.90
C GLN A 375 16.52 -20.27 37.96
N ARG A 376 16.28 -21.48 38.49
CA ARG A 376 15.82 -22.62 37.70
C ARG A 376 14.43 -22.40 37.12
N ILE A 377 13.52 -21.90 37.91
CA ILE A 377 12.17 -21.56 37.46
C ILE A 377 12.22 -20.47 36.37
N ALA A 378 13.01 -19.41 36.58
CA ALA A 378 13.17 -18.34 35.61
C ALA A 378 13.74 -18.85 34.28
N LYS A 379 14.74 -19.76 34.33
CA LYS A 379 15.30 -20.39 33.13
C LYS A 379 14.27 -21.25 32.41
N GLN A 380 13.56 -22.12 33.13
CA GLN A 380 12.50 -22.95 32.54
C GLN A 380 11.37 -22.10 31.96
N PHE A 381 10.98 -21.01 32.62
CA PHE A 381 9.97 -20.09 32.15
C PHE A 381 10.42 -19.40 30.83
N THR A 382 11.69 -18.98 30.78
CA THR A 382 12.26 -18.38 29.57
C THR A 382 12.29 -19.37 28.41
N GLU A 383 12.62 -20.63 28.65
CA GLU A 383 12.61 -21.69 27.63
C GLU A 383 11.19 -21.98 27.12
N ILE A 384 10.20 -22.00 28.03
CA ILE A 384 8.78 -22.16 27.68
C ILE A 384 8.28 -20.99 26.82
N VAL A 385 8.59 -19.76 27.22
CA VAL A 385 8.23 -18.56 26.45
C VAL A 385 8.84 -18.59 25.05
N ARG A 386 10.13 -18.92 24.92
CA ARG A 386 10.80 -19.06 23.62
C ARG A 386 10.14 -20.14 22.74
N LYS A 387 9.75 -21.26 23.35
CA LYS A 387 9.09 -22.36 22.63
C LYS A 387 7.69 -21.94 22.15
N ILE A 388 6.95 -21.23 22.99
CA ILE A 388 5.66 -20.64 22.64
C ILE A 388 5.83 -19.64 21.49
N GLU A 389 6.78 -18.71 21.60
CA GLU A 389 7.07 -17.74 20.55
C GLU A 389 7.44 -18.40 19.22
N SER A 390 8.27 -19.47 19.27
CA SER A 390 8.64 -20.22 18.08
C SER A 390 7.44 -20.91 17.42
N LEU A 391 6.56 -21.53 18.22
CA LEU A 391 5.34 -22.16 17.70
C LEU A 391 4.39 -21.15 17.06
N TYR A 392 4.24 -19.98 17.68
CA TYR A 392 3.41 -18.90 17.15
C TYR A 392 3.97 -18.35 15.83
N ARG A 393 5.29 -18.15 15.78
CA ARG A 393 5.96 -17.68 14.55
C ARG A 393 5.76 -18.63 13.38
N ASN A 394 5.95 -19.92 13.63
CA ASN A 394 5.81 -20.96 12.61
C ASN A 394 4.37 -21.13 12.13
N ASP A 395 3.39 -20.99 13.04
CA ASP A 395 1.98 -21.11 12.68
C ASP A 395 1.50 -19.88 11.90
N ALA A 396 1.96 -18.69 12.28
CA ALA A 396 1.67 -17.47 11.55
C ALA A 396 2.26 -17.47 10.15
N ALA A 397 3.51 -17.90 9.99
CA ALA A 397 4.15 -18.04 8.68
C ALA A 397 3.35 -18.99 7.78
N ARG A 398 2.92 -20.15 8.32
CA ARG A 398 2.08 -21.11 7.58
C ARG A 398 0.71 -20.54 7.19
N GLN A 399 0.07 -19.78 8.08
CA GLN A 399 -1.23 -19.17 7.80
C GLN A 399 -1.12 -18.05 6.76
N VAL A 400 -0.05 -17.25 6.81
CA VAL A 400 0.23 -16.21 5.80
C VAL A 400 0.52 -16.85 4.45
N GLU A 401 1.36 -17.90 4.40
CA GLU A 401 1.62 -18.63 3.16
C GLU A 401 0.37 -19.33 2.61
N ALA A 402 -0.48 -19.89 3.48
CA ALA A 402 -1.74 -20.50 3.04
C ALA A 402 -2.72 -19.45 2.51
N ALA A 403 -2.83 -18.30 3.19
CA ALA A 403 -3.66 -17.18 2.73
C ALA A 403 -3.14 -16.58 1.43
N GLN A 404 -1.82 -16.42 1.27
CA GLN A 404 -1.21 -15.95 0.03
C GLN A 404 -1.43 -16.95 -1.13
N ARG A 405 -1.30 -18.26 -0.86
CA ARG A 405 -1.57 -19.29 -1.88
C ARG A 405 -3.05 -19.31 -2.31
N ASN A 406 -3.97 -19.18 -1.37
CA ASN A 406 -5.40 -19.12 -1.68
C ASN A 406 -5.74 -17.85 -2.48
N VAL A 407 -5.25 -16.69 -2.05
CA VAL A 407 -5.46 -15.43 -2.79
C VAL A 407 -4.86 -15.49 -4.20
N LEU A 408 -3.67 -16.08 -4.39
CA LEU A 408 -3.05 -16.24 -5.71
C LEU A 408 -3.79 -17.27 -6.57
N ALA A 409 -4.34 -18.34 -5.98
CA ALA A 409 -5.15 -19.32 -6.67
C ALA A 409 -6.49 -18.70 -7.10
N ASP A 410 -7.18 -18.01 -6.20
CA ASP A 410 -8.44 -17.30 -6.48
C ASP A 410 -8.27 -16.21 -7.55
N TYR A 411 -7.15 -15.47 -7.51
CA TYR A 411 -6.82 -14.48 -8.55
C TYR A 411 -6.52 -15.12 -9.91
N GLY A 412 -5.84 -16.26 -9.94
CA GLY A 412 -5.55 -17.01 -11.16
C GLY A 412 -6.84 -17.53 -11.78
N GLU A 413 -7.73 -18.07 -10.99
CA GLU A 413 -9.03 -18.60 -11.42
C GLU A 413 -9.97 -17.46 -11.88
N LEU A 414 -10.04 -16.37 -11.14
CA LEU A 414 -10.80 -15.17 -11.52
C LEU A 414 -10.29 -14.54 -12.82
N TYR A 415 -8.97 -14.50 -13.02
CA TYR A 415 -8.38 -14.01 -14.27
C TYR A 415 -8.68 -14.92 -15.45
N GLN A 416 -8.66 -16.24 -15.27
CA GLN A 416 -9.04 -17.20 -16.30
C GLN A 416 -10.53 -17.09 -16.64
N LEU A 417 -11.41 -17.04 -15.63
CA LEU A 417 -12.84 -16.87 -15.84
C LEU A 417 -13.19 -15.54 -16.54
N ARG A 418 -12.49 -14.46 -16.22
CA ARG A 418 -12.65 -13.17 -16.93
C ARG A 418 -12.20 -13.25 -18.38
N ARG A 419 -11.13 -13.98 -18.65
CA ARG A 419 -10.63 -14.19 -20.01
C ARG A 419 -11.56 -15.08 -20.83
N GLU A 420 -12.11 -16.12 -20.22
CA GLU A 420 -13.10 -16.99 -20.82
C GLU A 420 -14.42 -16.26 -21.06
N ASN A 421 -14.91 -15.49 -20.11
CA ASN A 421 -16.10 -14.64 -20.28
C ASN A 421 -15.93 -13.62 -21.40
N LYS A 422 -14.76 -12.99 -21.50
CA LYS A 422 -14.48 -12.07 -22.60
C LYS A 422 -14.48 -12.80 -23.96
N SER A 423 -13.83 -13.95 -24.02
CA SER A 423 -13.81 -14.78 -25.24
C SER A 423 -15.20 -15.26 -25.64
N LEU A 424 -16.04 -15.62 -24.66
CA LEU A 424 -17.44 -16.00 -24.89
C LEU A 424 -18.28 -14.80 -25.35
N SER A 425 -18.05 -13.61 -24.79
CA SER A 425 -18.70 -12.37 -25.21
C SER A 425 -18.35 -12.02 -26.67
N ASP A 426 -17.05 -12.06 -26.99
CA ASP A 426 -16.57 -11.80 -28.37
C ASP A 426 -17.11 -12.83 -29.36
N THR A 427 -17.25 -14.10 -28.93
CA THR A 427 -17.85 -15.18 -29.76
C THR A 427 -19.35 -14.97 -29.92
N ASN A 428 -20.07 -14.59 -28.88
CA ASN A 428 -21.50 -14.29 -28.96
C ASN A 428 -21.78 -13.09 -29.86
N GLU A 429 -20.99 -12.02 -29.80
CA GLU A 429 -21.13 -10.89 -30.73
C GLU A 429 -20.90 -11.30 -32.18
N SER A 430 -19.91 -12.19 -32.41
CA SER A 430 -19.66 -12.74 -33.78
C SER A 430 -20.83 -13.58 -34.25
N LEU A 431 -21.34 -14.47 -33.38
CA LEU A 431 -22.49 -15.34 -33.73
C LEU A 431 -23.78 -14.53 -33.91
N GLU A 432 -24.02 -13.50 -33.11
CA GLU A 432 -25.14 -12.55 -33.29
C GLU A 432 -25.03 -11.82 -34.65
N SER A 433 -23.83 -11.40 -35.03
CA SER A 433 -23.57 -10.76 -36.31
C SER A 433 -23.81 -11.72 -37.50
N GLU A 434 -23.34 -12.96 -37.39
CA GLU A 434 -23.56 -14.00 -38.39
C GLU A 434 -25.05 -14.38 -38.50
N LEU A 435 -25.72 -14.51 -37.33
CA LEU A 435 -27.16 -14.80 -37.29
C LEU A 435 -27.97 -13.69 -37.93
N ASN A 436 -27.66 -12.44 -37.62
CA ASN A 436 -28.32 -11.29 -38.21
C ASN A 436 -28.10 -11.23 -39.74
N THR A 437 -26.90 -11.55 -40.22
CA THR A 437 -26.58 -11.64 -41.65
C THR A 437 -27.37 -12.74 -42.36
N LEU A 438 -27.50 -13.91 -41.72
CA LEU A 438 -28.30 -15.03 -42.21
C LEU A 438 -29.81 -14.70 -42.21
N LEU A 439 -30.28 -14.01 -41.16
CA LEU A 439 -31.68 -13.56 -41.04
C LEU A 439 -32.05 -12.50 -42.07
N ASP A 440 -31.12 -11.62 -42.46
CA ASP A 440 -31.31 -10.64 -43.52
C ASP A 440 -31.32 -11.32 -44.93
N GLN A 441 -30.68 -12.46 -45.08
CA GLN A 441 -30.73 -13.27 -46.30
C GLN A 441 -32.00 -14.12 -46.41
N LEU A 442 -32.66 -14.44 -45.27
CA LEU A 442 -33.91 -15.18 -45.21
C LEU A 442 -35.11 -14.21 -45.27
N ALA A 443 -35.57 -13.90 -46.49
CA ALA A 443 -36.71 -12.99 -46.76
C ALA A 443 -38.09 -13.49 -46.25
N ILE A 444 -38.13 -14.46 -45.30
CA ILE A 444 -39.37 -15.06 -44.77
C ILE A 444 -39.49 -14.79 -43.26
N PRO A 445 -40.44 -13.94 -42.81
CA PRO A 445 -40.62 -13.62 -41.39
C PRO A 445 -40.87 -14.81 -40.46
N SER A 446 -41.48 -15.88 -40.95
CA SER A 446 -41.77 -17.11 -40.17
C SER A 446 -40.53 -17.97 -39.87
N ALA A 447 -39.48 -17.90 -40.71
CA ALA A 447 -38.22 -18.61 -40.46
C ALA A 447 -37.39 -17.99 -39.32
N ARG A 448 -37.47 -16.67 -39.16
CA ARG A 448 -36.82 -15.93 -38.12
C ARG A 448 -37.30 -16.36 -36.72
N ASN A 449 -38.60 -16.48 -36.52
CA ASN A 449 -39.19 -16.93 -35.26
C ASN A 449 -38.85 -18.40 -34.93
N LEU A 450 -38.71 -19.26 -35.94
CA LEU A 450 -38.32 -20.65 -35.75
C LEU A 450 -36.84 -20.80 -35.35
N ILE A 451 -35.95 -19.99 -35.90
CA ILE A 451 -34.52 -20.01 -35.60
C ILE A 451 -34.28 -19.52 -34.16
N PHE A 452 -34.97 -18.48 -33.71
CA PHE A 452 -34.89 -18.02 -32.31
C PHE A 452 -35.46 -19.06 -31.32
N ALA A 453 -36.58 -19.67 -31.61
CA ALA A 453 -37.13 -20.73 -30.78
C ALA A 453 -36.23 -21.98 -30.70
N VAL A 454 -35.50 -22.31 -31.78
CA VAL A 454 -34.52 -23.40 -31.79
C VAL A 454 -33.26 -23.00 -31.01
N ALA A 455 -32.77 -21.77 -31.15
CA ALA A 455 -31.62 -21.26 -30.40
C ALA A 455 -31.91 -21.23 -28.88
N ASP A 456 -33.06 -20.74 -28.45
CA ASP A 456 -33.49 -20.73 -27.07
C ASP A 456 -33.62 -22.15 -26.47
N ALA A 457 -34.13 -23.11 -27.26
CA ALA A 457 -34.21 -24.49 -26.85
C ALA A 457 -32.86 -25.18 -26.70
N LEU A 458 -31.88 -24.83 -27.55
CA LEU A 458 -30.51 -25.35 -27.48
C LEU A 458 -29.71 -24.77 -26.31
N ILE A 459 -29.86 -23.49 -26.03
CA ILE A 459 -29.21 -22.80 -24.89
C ILE A 459 -29.81 -23.27 -23.56
N GLY A 460 -31.13 -23.51 -23.52
CA GLY A 460 -31.85 -23.94 -22.32
C GLY A 460 -31.81 -25.45 -22.04
N GLY A 461 -31.16 -26.27 -22.89
CA GLY A 461 -31.12 -27.74 -22.72
C GLY A 461 -32.48 -28.42 -22.82
N GLN A 462 -33.51 -27.77 -23.38
CA GLN A 462 -34.87 -28.25 -23.56
C GLN A 462 -35.02 -28.90 -24.94
N PRO A 463 -35.89 -29.92 -25.08
CA PRO A 463 -36.14 -30.51 -26.37
C PRO A 463 -36.79 -29.50 -27.32
N VAL A 464 -36.25 -29.38 -28.53
CA VAL A 464 -36.77 -28.50 -29.62
C VAL A 464 -38.27 -28.72 -29.81
N PRO A 465 -39.14 -27.70 -29.67
CA PRO A 465 -40.55 -27.86 -29.89
C PRO A 465 -40.84 -28.13 -31.35
N VAL A 466 -41.29 -29.34 -31.67
CA VAL A 466 -41.85 -29.65 -32.97
C VAL A 466 -43.23 -28.99 -33.04
N SER A 467 -43.38 -28.06 -34.01
CA SER A 467 -44.59 -27.24 -34.17
C SER A 467 -45.88 -28.01 -34.13
N SER A 468 -46.68 -27.83 -33.10
CA SER A 468 -48.14 -27.96 -33.19
C SER A 468 -48.70 -26.66 -32.59
N GLY A 469 -49.46 -25.92 -33.42
CA GLY A 469 -49.96 -24.59 -33.12
C GLY A 469 -50.73 -24.48 -31.81
N GLY A 470 -50.34 -23.45 -31.04
CA GLY A 470 -51.04 -23.05 -29.83
C GLY A 470 -50.19 -22.02 -29.07
N GLY A 471 -50.67 -20.79 -28.98
CA GLY A 471 -49.95 -19.67 -28.35
C GLY A 471 -49.72 -19.87 -26.88
N GLY A 472 -48.49 -19.67 -26.45
CA GLY A 472 -48.03 -19.49 -25.08
C GLY A 472 -46.80 -18.59 -25.09
N SER A 473 -46.81 -17.57 -24.26
CA SER A 473 -45.80 -16.54 -24.15
C SER A 473 -44.49 -17.11 -23.66
N THR A 474 -43.40 -16.89 -24.45
CA THR A 474 -42.01 -17.31 -24.19
C THR A 474 -41.30 -16.39 -23.20
N SER A 475 -41.99 -15.37 -22.62
CA SER A 475 -41.41 -14.39 -21.71
C SER A 475 -41.03 -14.92 -20.34
N ASP A 476 -41.68 -15.98 -19.87
CA ASP A 476 -41.50 -16.50 -18.50
C ASP A 476 -40.27 -17.42 -18.35
N LEU A 477 -39.79 -18.01 -19.45
CA LEU A 477 -38.63 -18.92 -19.43
C LEU A 477 -37.27 -18.21 -19.41
N LEU A 478 -37.23 -16.95 -19.84
CA LEU A 478 -35.98 -16.14 -19.85
C LEU A 478 -35.61 -15.60 -18.47
N TRP A 479 -36.57 -15.47 -17.56
CA TRP A 479 -36.34 -14.96 -16.20
C TRP A 479 -35.69 -16.00 -15.28
N ASP A 480 -35.97 -17.27 -15.44
CA ASP A 480 -35.41 -18.33 -14.59
C ASP A 480 -33.93 -18.62 -14.88
N CYS A 481 -33.46 -18.43 -16.13
CA CYS A 481 -32.03 -18.59 -16.47
C CYS A 481 -31.12 -17.46 -15.96
N LEU A 482 -31.66 -16.25 -15.82
CA LEU A 482 -30.89 -15.09 -15.31
C LEU A 482 -30.80 -15.06 -13.77
N LEU A 483 -31.71 -15.73 -13.06
CA LEU A 483 -31.68 -15.85 -11.60
C LEU A 483 -30.70 -16.92 -11.10
N TYR A 484 -30.37 -17.95 -11.93
CA TYR A 484 -29.50 -19.04 -11.49
C TYR A 484 -28.00 -18.74 -11.51
N THR A 485 -27.58 -17.63 -12.14
CA THR A 485 -26.18 -17.19 -12.17
C THR A 485 -25.81 -16.21 -11.06
N SER A 486 -26.77 -15.76 -10.24
CA SER A 486 -26.51 -14.79 -9.15
C SER A 486 -26.29 -15.41 -7.77
N ASP A 487 -26.68 -16.70 -7.58
CA ASP A 487 -26.63 -17.38 -6.26
C ASP A 487 -25.41 -18.30 -6.07
N ALA A 488 -24.46 -18.32 -7.00
CA ALA A 488 -23.24 -19.15 -6.89
C ALA A 488 -22.00 -18.35 -6.44
N ALA A 489 -22.19 -17.19 -5.79
CA ALA A 489 -21.11 -16.39 -5.24
C ALA A 489 -21.51 -15.84 -3.86
N ASP A 490 -21.64 -16.76 -2.86
CA ASP A 490 -21.46 -16.48 -1.42
C ASP A 490 -20.24 -17.22 -0.88
#